data_cf94b121420d089f7e5bd92ae06128ec
#
_entry.id   cf94b121420d089f7e5bd92ae06128ec
#
_cell.length_a   1.000
_cell.length_b   1.000
_cell.length_c   1.000
_cell.angle_alpha   90.00
_cell.angle_beta   90.00
_cell.angle_gamma   90.00
#
_symmetry.space_group_name_H-M   'P 1'
#
loop_
_entity.id
_entity.type
_entity.pdbx_description
1 polymer ?
#
loop_
_entity_poly.entity_id
_entity_poly.type
_entity_poly.pdbx_seq_one_letter_code
_entity_poly.pdbx_strand_id
1 'polypeptide(L)'
;MNSKFDRIIHHMEKLNYTWDEQFKDTGLVCEQLEKDEFQPDVIVGISRGGLIPGVMMSHKLNVPFKPVHASTRDFPHWENYLPRPSDKKILIVDDICDSGETFEKLSTYIKENINHECDVRFMSLWWNNESEFEPHYFVKEVAKFTNPVWIEFAHENWWI
;
A
#
# COMPACT_ATOMS: atom_id res chain seq x y z
N MET A 1 6.70 -17.21 20.78
CA MET A 1 6.11 -16.16 21.63
C MET A 1 4.76 -15.78 21.04
N ASN A 2 3.67 -16.33 21.58
CA ASN A 2 2.33 -16.00 21.09
C ASN A 2 1.94 -14.62 21.63
N SER A 3 2.03 -13.61 20.82
CA SER A 3 1.52 -12.29 21.17
C SER A 3 0.00 -12.35 21.34
N LYS A 4 -0.58 -11.41 22.08
CA LYS A 4 -2.04 -11.27 22.19
C LYS A 4 -2.70 -11.10 20.82
N PHE A 5 -1.92 -10.59 19.87
CA PHE A 5 -2.28 -10.35 18.46
C PHE A 5 -2.45 -11.69 17.70
N ASP A 6 -1.51 -12.64 17.87
CA ASP A 6 -1.61 -13.97 17.22
C ASP A 6 -2.86 -14.75 17.66
N ARG A 7 -3.30 -14.57 18.91
CA ARG A 7 -4.52 -15.22 19.42
C ARG A 7 -5.80 -14.63 18.83
N ILE A 8 -5.82 -13.33 18.54
CA ILE A 8 -7.00 -12.66 17.94
C ILE A 8 -7.15 -13.11 16.49
N ILE A 9 -6.06 -13.17 15.73
CA ILE A 9 -6.06 -13.60 14.31
C ILE A 9 -6.50 -15.07 14.17
N HIS A 10 -6.17 -15.93 15.12
CA HIS A 10 -6.56 -17.35 15.09
C HIS A 10 -8.10 -17.59 15.12
N HIS A 11 -8.88 -16.60 15.54
CA HIS A 11 -10.34 -16.70 15.63
C HIS A 11 -11.07 -15.91 14.54
N MET A 12 -10.34 -15.19 13.68
CA MET A 12 -10.94 -14.45 12.56
C MET A 12 -11.06 -15.37 11.34
N GLU A 13 -12.12 -15.17 10.57
CA GLU A 13 -12.24 -15.80 9.25
C GLU A 13 -11.05 -15.33 8.38
N LYS A 14 -10.40 -16.28 7.71
CA LYS A 14 -9.29 -16.02 6.80
C LYS A 14 -9.78 -16.03 5.37
N LEU A 15 -9.40 -15.00 4.64
CA LEU A 15 -9.63 -14.88 3.22
C LEU A 15 -8.29 -14.99 2.51
N ASN A 16 -8.07 -16.11 1.82
CA ASN A 16 -6.84 -16.34 1.08
C ASN A 16 -6.83 -15.49 -0.20
N TYR A 17 -5.78 -14.71 -0.35
CA TYR A 17 -5.55 -13.90 -1.54
C TYR A 17 -4.33 -14.45 -2.29
N THR A 18 -4.62 -15.10 -3.41
CA THR A 18 -3.65 -15.89 -4.17
C THR A 18 -2.68 -15.03 -4.98
N TRP A 19 -1.55 -15.63 -5.40
CA TRP A 19 -0.60 -14.98 -6.32
C TRP A 19 -1.26 -14.54 -7.62
N ASP A 20 -2.10 -15.40 -8.22
CA ASP A 20 -2.77 -15.10 -9.48
C ASP A 20 -3.73 -13.92 -9.34
N GLU A 21 -4.48 -13.84 -8.23
CA GLU A 21 -5.32 -12.69 -7.93
C GLU A 21 -4.50 -11.42 -7.73
N GLN A 22 -3.42 -11.51 -6.96
CA GLN A 22 -2.55 -10.36 -6.71
C GLN A 22 -1.92 -9.83 -8.00
N PHE A 23 -1.46 -10.71 -8.89
CA PHE A 23 -0.89 -10.32 -10.17
C PHE A 23 -1.92 -9.65 -11.07
N LYS A 24 -3.11 -10.26 -11.19
CA LYS A 24 -4.22 -9.70 -11.95
C LYS A 24 -4.64 -8.34 -11.42
N ASP A 25 -4.85 -8.25 -10.12
CA ASP A 25 -5.36 -7.03 -9.48
C ASP A 25 -4.32 -5.89 -9.54
N THR A 26 -3.03 -6.19 -9.39
CA THR A 26 -1.96 -5.20 -9.64
C THR A 26 -2.00 -4.68 -11.08
N GLY A 27 -2.29 -5.55 -12.06
CA GLY A 27 -2.51 -5.16 -13.44
C GLY A 27 -3.69 -4.21 -13.61
N LEU A 28 -4.82 -4.50 -12.96
CA LEU A 28 -6.02 -3.65 -13.00
C LEU A 28 -5.76 -2.25 -12.41
N VAL A 29 -4.96 -2.15 -11.35
CA VAL A 29 -4.58 -0.83 -10.82
C VAL A 29 -3.75 -0.04 -11.83
N CYS A 30 -2.82 -0.68 -12.54
CA CYS A 30 -2.09 0.01 -13.61
C CYS A 30 -3.02 0.54 -14.70
N GLU A 31 -4.09 -0.20 -15.06
CA GLU A 31 -5.11 0.26 -16.00
C GLU A 31 -5.92 1.44 -15.45
N GLN A 32 -6.20 1.47 -14.14
CA GLN A 32 -6.84 2.62 -13.50
C GLN A 32 -5.97 3.88 -13.59
N LEU A 33 -4.65 3.75 -13.35
CA LEU A 33 -3.69 4.84 -13.50
C LEU A 33 -3.63 5.38 -14.93
N GLU A 34 -3.58 4.48 -15.92
CA GLU A 34 -3.57 4.82 -17.34
C GLU A 34 -4.86 5.57 -17.73
N LYS A 35 -6.03 5.09 -17.29
CA LYS A 35 -7.34 5.71 -17.54
C LYS A 35 -7.47 7.10 -16.92
N ASP A 36 -6.85 7.29 -15.75
CA ASP A 36 -6.83 8.56 -15.02
C ASP A 36 -5.70 9.50 -15.47
N GLU A 37 -4.94 9.10 -16.50
CA GLU A 37 -3.78 9.83 -17.04
C GLU A 37 -2.76 10.22 -15.96
N PHE A 38 -2.67 9.39 -14.89
CA PHE A 38 -1.71 9.60 -13.81
C PHE A 38 -0.44 8.81 -14.05
N GLN A 39 0.59 9.50 -14.48
CA GLN A 39 1.95 8.95 -14.63
C GLN A 39 2.80 9.40 -13.44
N PRO A 40 3.09 8.53 -12.46
CA PRO A 40 3.94 8.90 -11.33
C PRO A 40 5.40 9.09 -11.75
N ASP A 41 6.10 10.00 -11.09
CA ASP A 41 7.56 10.19 -11.22
C ASP A 41 8.31 9.13 -10.38
N VAL A 42 7.68 8.66 -9.31
CA VAL A 42 8.21 7.64 -8.41
C VAL A 42 7.09 6.84 -7.75
N ILE A 43 7.33 5.55 -7.57
CA ILE A 43 6.48 4.65 -6.78
C ILE A 43 7.16 4.40 -5.44
N VAL A 44 6.43 4.61 -4.36
CA VAL A 44 6.88 4.39 -2.98
C VAL A 44 6.12 3.20 -2.40
N GLY A 45 6.80 2.08 -2.22
CA GLY A 45 6.21 0.87 -1.63
C GLY A 45 6.40 0.83 -0.11
N ILE A 46 5.31 0.69 0.62
CA ILE A 46 5.36 0.56 2.08
C ILE A 46 5.78 -0.86 2.45
N SER A 47 6.84 -0.98 3.21
CA SER A 47 7.33 -2.27 3.70
C SER A 47 6.38 -2.83 4.78
N ARG A 48 5.95 -4.08 4.69
CA ARG A 48 6.36 -5.10 3.70
C ARG A 48 5.36 -5.30 2.57
N GLY A 49 4.07 -5.11 2.82
CA GLY A 49 2.98 -5.47 1.92
C GLY A 49 3.02 -4.76 0.56
N GLY A 50 3.39 -3.49 0.56
CA GLY A 50 3.49 -2.68 -0.65
C GLY A 50 4.70 -2.95 -1.53
N LEU A 51 5.66 -3.78 -1.08
CA LEU A 51 6.88 -4.03 -1.85
C LEU A 51 6.60 -4.82 -3.13
N ILE A 52 5.81 -5.89 -3.05
CA ILE A 52 5.54 -6.75 -4.20
C ILE A 52 4.72 -6.01 -5.27
N PRO A 53 3.52 -5.48 -4.98
CA PRO A 53 2.77 -4.73 -5.97
C PRO A 53 3.53 -3.49 -6.46
N GLY A 54 4.26 -2.80 -5.59
CA GLY A 54 5.05 -1.63 -5.96
C GLY A 54 6.16 -1.95 -6.97
N VAL A 55 6.91 -3.03 -6.76
CA VAL A 55 7.93 -3.49 -7.71
C VAL A 55 7.31 -3.90 -9.04
N MET A 56 6.20 -4.64 -9.02
CA MET A 56 5.50 -5.05 -10.25
C MET A 56 5.03 -3.83 -11.05
N MET A 57 4.43 -2.85 -10.39
CA MET A 57 3.98 -1.61 -11.02
C MET A 57 5.15 -0.79 -11.57
N SER A 58 6.26 -0.71 -10.82
CA SER A 58 7.47 -0.04 -11.27
C SER A 58 7.99 -0.61 -12.59
N HIS A 59 8.04 -1.92 -12.71
CA HIS A 59 8.44 -2.58 -13.97
C HIS A 59 7.44 -2.34 -15.10
N LYS A 60 6.13 -2.50 -14.83
CA LYS A 60 5.09 -2.33 -15.86
C LYS A 60 5.02 -0.88 -16.38
N LEU A 61 5.13 0.11 -15.48
CA LEU A 61 5.02 1.52 -15.82
C LEU A 61 6.36 2.17 -16.19
N ASN A 62 7.47 1.45 -16.03
CA ASN A 62 8.84 1.94 -16.19
C ASN A 62 9.12 3.19 -15.33
N VAL A 63 8.77 3.13 -14.06
CA VAL A 63 8.88 4.20 -13.07
C VAL A 63 9.81 3.77 -11.95
N PRO A 64 10.70 4.65 -11.43
CA PRO A 64 11.55 4.34 -10.29
C PRO A 64 10.76 3.87 -9.07
N PHE A 65 11.30 2.88 -8.34
CA PHE A 65 10.72 2.34 -7.12
C PHE A 65 11.57 2.67 -5.90
N LYS A 66 10.93 3.05 -4.80
CA LYS A 66 11.57 3.30 -3.51
C LYS A 66 10.81 2.59 -2.40
N PRO A 67 11.45 1.69 -1.64
CA PRO A 67 10.84 1.10 -0.47
C PRO A 67 10.91 2.07 0.72
N VAL A 68 9.85 2.14 1.53
CA VAL A 68 9.86 2.86 2.80
C VAL A 68 9.36 1.95 3.93
N HIS A 69 9.96 2.07 5.08
CA HIS A 69 9.50 1.38 6.28
C HIS A 69 8.59 2.31 7.08
N ALA A 70 7.29 2.07 6.99
CA ALA A 70 6.27 2.86 7.67
C ALA A 70 5.76 2.16 8.93
N SER A 71 6.65 1.71 9.81
CA SER A 71 6.17 1.33 11.13
C SER A 71 5.88 2.59 11.94
N THR A 72 4.75 2.63 12.62
CA THR A 72 4.35 3.73 13.49
C THR A 72 5.32 4.00 14.65
N ARG A 73 6.33 3.13 14.83
CA ARG A 73 7.34 3.20 15.90
C ARG A 73 8.68 3.80 15.49
N ASP A 74 9.05 3.74 14.20
CA ASP A 74 10.41 4.04 13.74
C ASP A 74 10.46 5.11 12.63
N PHE A 75 9.62 6.09 12.70
CA PHE A 75 9.44 7.17 11.72
C PHE A 75 10.69 8.01 11.34
N PRO A 76 11.82 8.01 12.08
CA PRO A 76 12.95 8.87 11.75
C PRO A 76 13.94 8.35 10.72
N HIS A 77 13.82 7.10 10.23
CA HIS A 77 14.87 6.46 9.43
C HIS A 77 14.62 6.41 7.91
N TRP A 78 13.76 7.26 7.37
CA TRP A 78 13.34 7.22 5.96
C TRP A 78 14.21 8.01 5.00
N GLU A 79 15.16 8.81 5.48
CA GLU A 79 15.85 9.85 4.72
C GLU A 79 16.53 9.36 3.42
N ASN A 80 16.90 8.08 3.34
CA ASN A 80 17.60 7.54 2.18
C ASN A 80 16.67 6.97 1.09
N TYR A 81 15.37 6.81 1.36
CA TYR A 81 14.42 6.13 0.48
C TYR A 81 13.18 6.97 0.15
N LEU A 82 13.16 8.21 0.57
CA LEU A 82 12.07 9.13 0.28
C LEU A 82 12.10 9.63 -1.16
N PRO A 83 10.96 10.12 -1.69
CA PRO A 83 10.91 10.84 -2.95
C PRO A 83 11.91 12.01 -2.97
N ARG A 84 12.32 12.42 -4.16
CA ARG A 84 13.18 13.59 -4.33
C ARG A 84 12.33 14.87 -4.31
N PRO A 85 12.88 16.02 -3.95
CA PRO A 85 12.17 17.30 -4.08
C PRO A 85 11.70 17.62 -5.50
N SER A 86 12.33 16.99 -6.51
CA SER A 86 11.95 17.12 -7.93
C SER A 86 10.77 16.24 -8.35
N ASP A 87 10.44 15.21 -7.56
CA ASP A 87 9.35 14.30 -7.86
C ASP A 87 8.01 15.01 -7.56
N LYS A 88 7.19 15.23 -8.59
CA LYS A 88 5.95 15.98 -8.49
C LYS A 88 4.72 15.10 -8.36
N LYS A 89 4.76 13.92 -8.97
CA LYS A 89 3.71 12.91 -8.91
C LYS A 89 4.21 11.68 -8.20
N ILE A 90 3.67 11.39 -7.03
CA ILE A 90 4.13 10.31 -6.15
C ILE A 90 2.99 9.33 -5.94
N LEU A 91 3.22 8.06 -6.27
CA LEU A 91 2.29 6.98 -5.97
C LEU A 91 2.79 6.20 -4.76
N ILE A 92 2.01 6.19 -3.69
CA ILE A 92 2.27 5.38 -2.51
C ILE A 92 1.47 4.09 -2.60
N VAL A 93 2.14 2.96 -2.40
CA VAL A 93 1.61 1.61 -2.61
C VAL A 93 1.67 0.81 -1.32
N ASP A 94 0.55 0.18 -0.96
CA ASP A 94 0.47 -0.86 0.07
C ASP A 94 -0.41 -2.02 -0.42
N ASP A 95 -0.43 -3.14 0.29
CA ASP A 95 -1.27 -4.29 -0.04
C ASP A 95 -2.72 -4.07 0.42
N ILE A 96 -2.91 -3.45 1.58
CA ILE A 96 -4.22 -3.11 2.14
C ILE A 96 -4.24 -1.72 2.76
N CYS A 97 -5.27 -0.95 2.47
CA CYS A 97 -5.64 0.24 3.23
C CYS A 97 -6.68 -0.15 4.28
N ASP A 98 -6.24 -0.38 5.51
CA ASP A 98 -7.12 -0.80 6.61
C ASP A 98 -7.74 0.42 7.32
N SER A 99 -6.96 1.18 8.11
CA SER A 99 -7.41 2.43 8.72
C SER A 99 -7.06 3.67 7.90
N GLY A 100 -6.09 3.58 7.01
CA GLY A 100 -5.53 4.70 6.25
C GLY A 100 -4.50 5.53 7.01
N GLU A 101 -4.31 5.29 8.30
CA GLU A 101 -3.41 6.09 9.16
C GLU A 101 -1.97 6.16 8.63
N THR A 102 -1.47 5.05 8.08
CA THR A 102 -0.12 4.99 7.48
C THR A 102 -0.02 5.88 6.24
N PHE A 103 -1.02 5.86 5.39
CA PHE A 103 -1.09 6.71 4.20
C PHE A 103 -1.15 8.19 4.56
N GLU A 104 -1.99 8.57 5.51
CA GLU A 104 -2.10 9.95 5.98
C GLU A 104 -0.79 10.48 6.55
N LYS A 105 -0.14 9.72 7.42
CA LYS A 105 1.14 10.09 8.02
C LYS A 105 2.23 10.28 6.97
N LEU A 106 2.32 9.35 6.02
CA LEU A 106 3.33 9.42 4.95
C LEU A 106 3.06 10.58 4.00
N SER A 107 1.81 10.85 3.64
CA SER A 107 1.43 11.99 2.82
C SER A 107 1.80 13.32 3.49
N THR A 108 1.45 13.47 4.75
CA THR A 108 1.76 14.65 5.55
C THR A 108 3.27 14.86 5.60
N TYR A 109 4.04 13.82 5.92
CA TYR A 109 5.49 13.91 5.98
C TYR A 109 6.13 14.34 4.65
N ILE A 110 5.69 13.75 3.53
CA ILE A 110 6.18 14.09 2.19
C ILE A 110 5.90 15.56 1.86
N LYS A 111 4.68 16.03 2.09
CA LYS A 111 4.29 17.40 1.80
C LYS A 111 5.02 18.43 2.68
N GLU A 112 5.21 18.12 3.94
CA GLU A 112 5.87 19.04 4.88
C GLU A 112 7.39 19.11 4.72
N ASN A 113 8.03 17.97 4.40
CA ASN A 113 9.50 17.85 4.48
C ASN A 113 10.21 17.72 3.13
N ILE A 114 9.47 17.38 2.05
CA ILE A 114 10.07 17.11 0.75
C ILE A 114 9.57 18.07 -0.31
N ASN A 115 8.26 18.07 -0.58
CA ASN A 115 7.65 18.91 -1.58
C ASN A 115 6.17 19.14 -1.27
N HIS A 116 5.80 20.34 -0.89
CA HIS A 116 4.43 20.71 -0.55
C HIS A 116 3.50 20.84 -1.78
N GLU A 117 4.05 20.95 -2.99
CA GLU A 117 3.30 21.06 -4.23
C GLU A 117 3.11 19.72 -4.97
N CYS A 118 3.62 18.60 -4.42
CA CYS A 118 3.50 17.31 -5.07
C CYS A 118 2.06 16.76 -5.05
N ASP A 119 1.67 16.09 -6.13
CA ASP A 119 0.46 15.27 -6.21
C ASP A 119 0.78 13.87 -5.66
N VAL A 120 0.34 13.62 -4.42
CA VAL A 120 0.53 12.34 -3.75
C VAL A 120 -0.76 11.54 -3.87
N ARG A 121 -0.69 10.39 -4.54
CA ARG A 121 -1.80 9.45 -4.64
C ARG A 121 -1.48 8.12 -3.98
N PHE A 122 -2.53 7.42 -3.61
CA PHE A 122 -2.46 6.19 -2.83
C PHE A 122 -3.11 5.05 -3.58
N MET A 123 -2.48 3.90 -3.52
CA MET A 123 -2.96 2.65 -4.08
C MET A 123 -2.89 1.55 -3.02
N SER A 124 -3.93 0.73 -2.94
CA SER A 124 -3.90 -0.56 -2.27
C SER A 124 -4.66 -1.61 -3.08
N LEU A 125 -4.33 -2.90 -2.91
CA LEU A 125 -5.08 -3.97 -3.56
C LEU A 125 -6.44 -4.17 -2.88
N TRP A 126 -6.44 -4.06 -1.57
CA TRP A 126 -7.64 -4.12 -0.74
C TRP A 126 -7.88 -2.80 0.00
N TRP A 127 -9.14 -2.44 0.14
CA TRP A 127 -9.56 -1.29 0.94
C TRP A 127 -10.63 -1.70 1.95
N ASN A 128 -10.44 -1.32 3.22
CA ASN A 128 -11.49 -1.40 4.21
C ASN A 128 -12.44 -0.21 4.02
N ASN A 129 -13.58 -0.46 3.37
CA ASN A 129 -14.54 0.58 3.01
C ASN A 129 -15.29 1.20 4.21
N GLU A 130 -15.04 0.70 5.42
CA GLU A 130 -15.52 1.30 6.66
C GLU A 130 -14.49 2.26 7.29
N SER A 131 -13.28 2.40 6.70
CA SER A 131 -12.30 3.39 7.13
C SER A 131 -12.66 4.80 6.63
N GLU A 132 -12.20 5.81 7.33
CA GLU A 132 -12.38 7.20 6.91
C GLU A 132 -11.48 7.59 5.70
N PHE A 133 -10.46 6.80 5.43
CA PHE A 133 -9.52 7.02 4.35
C PHE A 133 -9.86 6.14 3.15
N GLU A 134 -10.10 6.75 1.99
CA GLU A 134 -10.27 6.07 0.71
C GLU A 134 -9.02 6.25 -0.16
N PRO A 135 -8.33 5.17 -0.57
CA PRO A 135 -7.22 5.28 -1.52
C PRO A 135 -7.74 5.69 -2.91
N HIS A 136 -6.89 6.37 -3.69
CA HIS A 136 -7.24 6.80 -5.04
C HIS A 136 -7.46 5.63 -6.00
N TYR A 137 -6.73 4.52 -5.76
CA TYR A 137 -6.76 3.31 -6.57
C TYR A 137 -6.84 2.08 -5.68
N PHE A 138 -7.80 1.22 -5.95
CA PHE A 138 -7.96 -0.08 -5.29
C PHE A 138 -8.75 -1.04 -6.19
N VAL A 139 -8.77 -2.32 -5.85
CA VAL A 139 -9.48 -3.34 -6.63
C VAL A 139 -10.56 -4.04 -5.81
N LYS A 140 -10.24 -4.42 -4.59
CA LYS A 140 -11.13 -5.18 -3.71
C LYS A 140 -11.49 -4.40 -2.46
N GLU A 141 -12.70 -4.61 -1.99
CA GLU A 141 -13.22 -4.00 -0.78
C GLU A 141 -13.50 -5.04 0.30
N VAL A 142 -13.39 -4.61 1.54
CA VAL A 142 -13.75 -5.41 2.72
C VAL A 142 -14.33 -4.50 3.79
N ALA A 143 -15.31 -4.98 4.54
CA ALA A 143 -15.94 -4.28 5.67
C ALA A 143 -15.43 -4.89 6.98
N LYS A 144 -14.22 -4.54 7.41
CA LYS A 144 -13.51 -5.22 8.52
C LYS A 144 -14.07 -4.91 9.90
N PHE A 145 -14.78 -3.81 10.07
CA PHE A 145 -15.35 -3.44 11.38
C PHE A 145 -16.66 -4.19 11.62
N THR A 146 -17.48 -4.33 10.59
CA THR A 146 -18.75 -5.08 10.65
C THR A 146 -18.54 -6.59 10.50
N ASN A 147 -17.63 -7.01 9.64
CA ASN A 147 -17.28 -8.41 9.41
C ASN A 147 -15.77 -8.61 9.48
N PRO A 148 -15.21 -8.80 10.69
CA PRO A 148 -13.77 -8.95 10.88
C PRO A 148 -13.23 -10.16 10.12
N VAL A 149 -12.40 -9.90 9.11
CA VAL A 149 -11.70 -10.92 8.34
C VAL A 149 -10.20 -10.61 8.31
N TRP A 150 -9.37 -11.64 8.24
CA TRP A 150 -7.96 -11.54 7.97
C TRP A 150 -7.69 -11.87 6.51
N ILE A 151 -7.18 -10.91 5.76
CA ILE A 151 -6.74 -11.16 4.39
C ILE A 151 -5.33 -11.73 4.46
N GLU A 152 -5.20 -12.99 4.06
CA GLU A 152 -3.92 -13.70 4.05
C GLU A 152 -3.33 -13.58 2.65
N PHE A 153 -2.34 -12.70 2.52
CA PHE A 153 -1.66 -12.49 1.25
C PHE A 153 -0.72 -13.66 0.93
N ALA A 154 -0.61 -13.99 -0.35
CA ALA A 154 0.19 -15.13 -0.80
C ALA A 154 1.67 -15.06 -0.37
N HIS A 155 2.22 -13.86 -0.18
CA HIS A 155 3.58 -13.67 0.29
C HIS A 155 3.77 -13.85 1.81
N GLU A 156 2.68 -13.93 2.58
CA GLU A 156 2.77 -14.09 4.05
C GLU A 156 3.00 -15.54 4.47
N ASN A 157 2.53 -16.52 3.66
CA ASN A 157 2.55 -17.95 4.00
C ASN A 157 2.99 -18.84 2.83
N TRP A 158 3.86 -18.36 1.94
CA TRP A 158 4.26 -19.05 0.71
C TRP A 158 5.03 -20.36 0.94
N TRP A 159 5.50 -20.62 2.15
CA TRP A 159 6.28 -21.81 2.52
C TRP A 159 5.46 -22.95 3.14
N ILE A 160 4.14 -22.85 3.28
CA ILE A 160 3.25 -23.84 3.86
C ILE A 160 2.68 -24.74 2.77
#